data_19d08292c200ec49ad95285c16055698
#
_entry.id   19d08292c200ec49ad95285c16055698
#
_cell.length_a   1.000
_cell.length_b   1.000
_cell.length_c   1.000
_cell.angle_alpha   90.00
_cell.angle_beta   90.00
_cell.angle_gamma   90.00
#
_symmetry.space_group_name_H-M   'P 1'
#
loop_
_entity.id
_entity.type
_entity.pdbx_description
1 polymer ?
#
loop_
_entity_poly.entity_id
_entity_poly.type
_entity_poly.pdbx_seq_one_letter_code
_entity_poly.pdbx_strand_id
1 'polypeptide(L)'
;PDGTQYSLRATTSGSYPCYSCPSGTMNLNTGDVWKYGETTNPAGRYSESYLEANRVQQVNEFSGSQLQIKIAEKSKIYNYFLQNGHLPPGNKIFR
;
A
#
# COMPACT_ATOMS: atom_id res chain seq x y z
N PRO A 1 -17.08 -6.81 -12.33
CA PRO A 1 -16.94 -7.40 -11.01
C PRO A 1 -16.45 -6.38 -9.99
N ASP A 2 -16.84 -6.58 -8.76
CA ASP A 2 -16.39 -5.75 -7.68
C ASP A 2 -14.95 -6.07 -7.32
N GLY A 3 -14.32 -5.14 -6.61
CA GLY A 3 -12.95 -5.29 -6.16
C GLY A 3 -12.75 -4.66 -4.80
N THR A 4 -11.50 -4.57 -4.39
CA THR A 4 -11.11 -4.09 -3.08
C THR A 4 -9.93 -3.13 -3.19
N GLN A 5 -10.03 -2.03 -2.48
CA GLN A 5 -8.90 -1.15 -2.22
C GLN A 5 -8.24 -1.62 -0.91
N TYR A 6 -6.93 -1.73 -0.90
CA TYR A 6 -6.20 -2.28 0.24
C TYR A 6 -4.96 -1.46 0.55
N SER A 7 -4.39 -1.71 1.72
CA SER A 7 -3.04 -1.26 2.04
C SER A 7 -2.16 -2.46 2.37
N LEU A 8 -0.86 -2.32 2.18
CA LEU A 8 0.14 -3.19 2.76
C LEU A 8 0.80 -2.42 3.89
N ARG A 9 0.75 -2.99 5.09
CA ARG A 9 1.24 -2.33 6.29
C ARG A 9 2.38 -3.14 6.92
N ALA A 10 3.36 -2.43 7.47
CA ALA A 10 4.50 -3.06 8.11
C ALA A 10 4.06 -3.96 9.27
N THR A 11 4.58 -5.18 9.32
CA THR A 11 4.35 -6.10 10.44
C THR A 11 5.40 -5.96 11.52
N THR A 12 6.56 -5.40 11.18
CA THR A 12 7.64 -5.13 12.14
C THR A 12 8.23 -3.76 11.85
N SER A 13 8.77 -3.12 12.87
CA SER A 13 9.50 -1.87 12.71
C SER A 13 10.85 -2.14 12.06
N GLY A 14 11.28 -1.27 11.16
CA GLY A 14 12.56 -1.40 10.48
C GLY A 14 12.62 -0.66 9.17
N SER A 15 13.63 -0.98 8.37
CA SER A 15 13.89 -0.35 7.08
C SER A 15 13.14 -1.10 5.97
N TYR A 16 12.42 -0.35 5.15
CA TYR A 16 11.65 -0.89 4.01
C TYR A 16 12.09 -0.23 2.72
N PRO A 17 11.98 -0.92 1.58
CA PRO A 17 12.24 -0.28 0.29
C PRO A 17 11.35 0.93 0.08
N CYS A 18 11.91 2.00 -0.47
CA CYS A 18 11.16 3.22 -0.78
C CYS A 18 11.53 3.66 -2.19
N TYR A 19 10.57 3.52 -3.11
CA TYR A 19 10.83 3.77 -4.53
C TYR A 19 10.97 5.25 -4.87
N SER A 20 10.42 6.13 -4.04
CA SER A 20 10.50 7.57 -4.25
C SER A 20 11.54 8.27 -3.35
N CYS A 21 12.23 7.52 -2.51
CA CYS A 21 13.22 8.09 -1.60
C CYS A 21 14.60 8.14 -2.25
N PRO A 22 15.36 9.24 -2.08
CA PRO A 22 16.73 9.29 -2.61
C PRO A 22 17.65 8.20 -2.10
N SER A 23 17.47 7.79 -0.83
CA SER A 23 18.25 6.71 -0.22
C SER A 23 17.78 5.30 -0.64
N GLY A 24 16.59 5.20 -1.23
CA GLY A 24 16.00 3.92 -1.60
C GLY A 24 15.31 3.18 -0.46
N THR A 25 15.36 3.71 0.75
CA THR A 25 14.75 3.07 1.93
C THR A 25 14.06 4.09 2.82
N MET A 26 13.15 3.61 3.66
CA MET A 26 12.46 4.40 4.67
C MET A 26 12.20 3.52 5.89
N ASN A 27 12.37 4.09 7.09
CA ASN A 27 12.02 3.40 8.31
C ASN A 27 10.52 3.49 8.55
N LEU A 28 9.90 2.36 8.84
CA LEU A 28 8.49 2.29 9.21
C LEU A 28 8.36 1.64 10.58
N ASN A 29 7.34 2.05 11.31
CA ASN A 29 6.91 1.38 12.52
C ASN A 29 5.83 0.36 12.19
N THR A 30 5.69 -0.66 13.04
CA THR A 30 4.61 -1.64 12.90
C THR A 30 3.27 -0.93 12.70
N GLY A 31 2.52 -1.34 11.69
CA GLY A 31 1.23 -0.76 11.35
C GLY A 31 1.29 0.39 10.36
N ASP A 32 2.46 0.94 10.08
CA ASP A 32 2.59 2.02 9.10
C ASP A 32 2.31 1.52 7.69
N VAL A 33 1.73 2.38 6.86
CA VAL A 33 1.44 2.05 5.46
C VAL A 33 2.74 1.98 4.67
N TRP A 34 2.92 0.87 3.96
CA TRP A 34 3.98 0.74 2.98
C TRP A 34 3.49 1.05 1.57
N LYS A 35 2.26 0.58 1.25
CA LYS A 35 1.70 0.72 -0.10
C LYS A 35 0.18 0.76 -0.04
N TYR A 36 -0.44 1.55 -0.90
CA TYR A 36 -1.86 1.44 -1.23
C TYR A 36 -2.02 0.81 -2.60
N GLY A 37 -3.04 -0.02 -2.77
CA GLY A 37 -3.35 -0.65 -4.05
C GLY A 37 -4.81 -0.96 -4.19
N GLU A 38 -5.18 -1.53 -5.35
CA GLU A 38 -6.53 -2.01 -5.59
C GLU A 38 -6.43 -3.30 -6.41
N THR A 39 -7.41 -4.17 -6.25
CA THR A 39 -7.44 -5.45 -6.95
C THR A 39 -8.86 -6.00 -7.04
N THR A 40 -9.13 -6.76 -8.08
CA THR A 40 -10.38 -7.52 -8.19
C THR A 40 -10.27 -8.91 -7.57
N ASN A 41 -9.09 -9.28 -7.07
CA ASN A 41 -8.87 -10.57 -6.41
C ASN A 41 -8.03 -10.36 -5.13
N PRO A 42 -8.64 -9.83 -4.05
CA PRO A 42 -7.88 -9.52 -2.85
C PRO A 42 -7.23 -10.74 -2.20
N ALA A 43 -7.89 -11.90 -2.24
CA ALA A 43 -7.35 -13.11 -1.63
C ALA A 43 -6.13 -13.66 -2.39
N GLY A 44 -6.05 -13.43 -3.69
CA GLY A 44 -4.97 -13.95 -4.52
C GLY A 44 -3.94 -12.92 -4.97
N ARG A 45 -4.07 -11.65 -4.55
CA ARG A 45 -3.19 -10.58 -5.03
C ARG A 45 -1.74 -10.81 -4.62
N TYR A 46 -1.51 -11.27 -3.40
CA TYR A 46 -0.19 -11.54 -2.86
C TYR A 46 -0.17 -12.92 -2.19
N SER A 47 0.89 -13.66 -2.38
CA SER A 47 1.09 -14.92 -1.66
C SER A 47 1.52 -14.63 -0.21
N GLU A 48 1.30 -15.61 0.67
CA GLU A 48 1.78 -15.49 2.05
C GLU A 48 3.29 -15.35 2.10
N SER A 49 4.01 -16.06 1.24
CA SER A 49 5.47 -15.97 1.19
C SER A 49 5.95 -14.59 0.75
N TYR A 50 5.24 -13.94 -0.17
CA TYR A 50 5.55 -12.58 -0.56
C TYR A 50 5.36 -11.62 0.63
N LEU A 51 4.23 -11.73 1.31
CA LEU A 51 3.91 -10.86 2.45
C LEU A 51 4.93 -11.03 3.58
N GLU A 52 5.29 -12.27 3.89
CA GLU A 52 6.31 -12.56 4.91
C GLU A 52 7.68 -12.03 4.52
N ALA A 53 8.11 -12.29 3.29
CA ALA A 53 9.42 -11.85 2.80
C ALA A 53 9.55 -10.33 2.83
N ASN A 54 8.46 -9.61 2.59
CA ASN A 54 8.45 -8.16 2.59
C ASN A 54 8.03 -7.55 3.92
N ARG A 55 7.74 -8.38 4.91
CA ARG A 55 7.35 -7.98 6.27
C ARG A 55 6.16 -7.04 6.29
N VAL A 56 5.14 -7.36 5.46
CA VAL A 56 3.91 -6.59 5.37
C VAL A 56 2.71 -7.51 5.49
N GLN A 57 1.56 -6.92 5.86
CA GLN A 57 0.28 -7.60 5.82
C GLN A 57 -0.69 -6.80 4.96
N GLN A 58 -1.60 -7.52 4.30
CA GLN A 58 -2.63 -6.90 3.49
C GLN A 58 -3.84 -6.58 4.37
N VAL A 59 -4.27 -5.32 4.31
CA VAL A 59 -5.47 -4.86 5.02
C VAL A 59 -6.46 -4.36 3.96
N ASN A 60 -7.58 -5.05 3.84
CA ASN A 60 -8.64 -4.64 2.91
C ASN A 60 -9.43 -3.50 3.54
N GLU A 61 -9.54 -2.38 2.84
CA GLU A 61 -10.06 -1.14 3.41
C GLU A 61 -11.41 -0.72 2.84
N PHE A 62 -11.63 -0.97 1.55
CA PHE A 62 -12.85 -0.55 0.90
C PHE A 62 -13.17 -1.50 -0.26
N SER A 63 -14.42 -1.88 -0.39
CA SER A 63 -14.88 -2.74 -1.49
C SER A 63 -15.95 -2.02 -2.30
N GLY A 64 -15.91 -2.19 -3.61
CA GLY A 64 -16.87 -1.58 -4.51
C GLY A 64 -16.58 -1.92 -5.95
N SER A 65 -17.15 -1.16 -6.88
CA SER A 65 -16.90 -1.34 -8.32
C SER A 65 -15.45 -1.02 -8.65
N GLN A 66 -14.99 -1.44 -9.83
CA GLN A 66 -13.63 -1.14 -10.27
C GLN A 66 -13.33 0.36 -10.29
N LEU A 67 -14.30 1.18 -10.69
CA LEU A 67 -14.13 2.63 -10.65
C LEU A 67 -14.01 3.13 -9.21
N GLN A 68 -14.87 2.64 -8.32
CA GLN A 68 -14.86 3.06 -6.93
C GLN A 68 -13.57 2.72 -6.22
N ILE A 69 -13.01 1.52 -6.45
CA ILE A 69 -11.75 1.12 -5.80
C ILE A 69 -10.55 1.90 -6.35
N LYS A 70 -10.58 2.27 -7.64
CA LYS A 70 -9.54 3.13 -8.20
C LYS A 70 -9.58 4.53 -7.61
N ILE A 71 -10.77 5.09 -7.43
CA ILE A 71 -10.95 6.39 -6.79
C ILE A 71 -10.48 6.31 -5.33
N ALA A 72 -10.84 5.25 -4.61
CA ALA A 72 -10.43 5.06 -3.23
C ALA A 72 -8.90 4.98 -3.11
N GLU A 73 -8.25 4.22 -3.99
CA GLU A 73 -6.79 4.12 -4.00
C GLU A 73 -6.13 5.49 -4.22
N LYS A 74 -6.59 6.21 -5.23
CA LYS A 74 -6.03 7.54 -5.54
C LYS A 74 -6.22 8.51 -4.37
N SER A 75 -7.40 8.48 -3.74
CA SER A 75 -7.67 9.33 -2.59
C SER A 75 -6.76 9.01 -1.41
N LYS A 76 -6.51 7.73 -1.15
CA LYS A 76 -5.60 7.30 -0.09
C LYS A 76 -4.17 7.77 -0.34
N ILE A 77 -3.69 7.57 -1.58
CA ILE A 77 -2.34 7.98 -1.95
C ILE A 77 -2.20 9.50 -1.86
N TYR A 78 -3.19 10.24 -2.35
CA TYR A 78 -3.15 11.69 -2.33
C TYR A 78 -3.15 12.24 -0.89
N ASN A 79 -4.03 11.72 -0.04
CA ASN A 79 -4.09 12.13 1.36
C ASN A 79 -2.79 11.80 2.09
N TYR A 80 -2.21 10.64 1.82
CA TYR A 80 -0.92 10.27 2.39
C TYR A 80 0.17 11.29 1.98
N PHE A 81 0.19 11.64 0.70
CA PHE A 81 1.15 12.63 0.18
C PHE A 81 0.97 13.98 0.85
N LEU A 82 -0.27 14.44 1.01
CA LEU A 82 -0.55 15.74 1.65
C LEU A 82 -0.08 15.76 3.10
N GLN A 83 -0.22 14.64 3.82
CA GLN A 83 0.14 14.56 5.23
C GLN A 83 1.63 14.35 5.44
N ASN A 84 2.31 13.66 4.52
CA ASN A 84 3.69 13.20 4.73
C ASN A 84 4.70 13.87 3.80
N GLY A 85 4.27 14.52 2.74
CA GLY A 85 5.16 15.19 1.79
C GLY A 85 5.86 14.24 0.80
N HIS A 86 5.47 12.95 0.80
CA HIS A 86 6.01 11.96 -0.12
C HIS A 86 4.98 10.85 -0.34
N LEU A 87 5.17 10.04 -1.36
CA LEU A 87 4.31 8.88 -1.62
C LEU A 87 4.54 7.80 -0.56
N PRO A 88 3.56 6.90 -0.34
CA PRO A 88 3.83 5.69 0.43
C PRO A 88 5.05 4.98 -0.16
N PRO A 89 5.95 4.42 0.68
CA PRO A 89 7.23 3.90 0.19
C PRO A 89 7.12 2.87 -0.94
N GLY A 90 6.11 2.02 -0.90
CA GLY A 90 5.91 0.96 -1.90
C GLY A 90 5.18 1.40 -3.16
N ASN A 91 4.73 2.65 -3.24
CA ASN A 91 4.10 3.20 -4.43
C ASN A 91 5.15 3.93 -5.26
N LYS A 92 5.20 3.62 -6.56
CA LYS A 92 6.20 4.20 -7.47
C LYS A 92 5.73 5.51 -8.07
N ILE A 93 4.44 5.63 -8.29
CA ILE A 93 3.84 6.77 -8.98
C ILE A 93 2.53 7.15 -8.32
N PHE A 94 2.07 8.33 -8.68
CA PHE A 94 0.82 8.91 -8.22
C PHE A 94 -0.32 8.38 -9.09
N ARG A 95 -1.01 7.34 -8.67
CA ARG A 95 -2.26 6.97 -9.34
C ARG A 95 -3.00 5.82 -8.66
#